data_beba9e597523a554e2d44037cdb9f2d2
#
_entry.id   beba9e597523a554e2d44037cdb9f2d2
#
_cell.length_a   1.000
_cell.length_b   1.000
_cell.length_c   1.000
_cell.angle_alpha   90.00
_cell.angle_beta   90.00
_cell.angle_gamma   90.00
#
_symmetry.space_group_name_H-M   'P 1'
#
loop_
_entity.id
_entity.type
_entity.pdbx_description
1 polymer ?
#
loop_
_entity_poly.entity_id
_entity_poly.type
_entity_poly.pdbx_seq_one_letter_code
_entity_poly.pdbx_strand_id
1 'polypeptide(L)'
;MGLDIGTHTIGVAISDELGITAQGLKTLRRKSMEDDLKEIATIIGQFDIKKIVVGLPKNMNGTLGKQAELVLEWAKVLMDGIQVPVVTWDERLSTVGASKVLLEADVSRRKRKKVIDKLAAVIILQGYLDRSRRANHELFSQE
;
A
#
# COMPACT_ATOMS: atom_id res chain seq x y z
N MET A 1 7.55 -0.98 2.59
CA MET A 1 6.43 -1.92 2.29
C MET A 1 5.18 -1.11 1.97
N GLY A 2 4.48 -1.47 0.90
CA GLY A 2 3.21 -0.86 0.53
C GLY A 2 2.05 -1.78 0.88
N LEU A 3 0.95 -1.21 1.36
CA LEU A 3 -0.25 -1.96 1.74
C LEU A 3 -1.49 -1.36 1.06
N ASP A 4 -2.28 -2.22 0.44
CA ASP A 4 -3.61 -1.90 -0.06
C ASP A 4 -4.63 -2.63 0.82
N ILE A 5 -5.33 -1.86 1.66
CA ILE A 5 -6.25 -2.40 2.65
C ILE A 5 -7.64 -2.52 2.03
N GLY A 6 -8.03 -3.75 1.72
CA GLY A 6 -9.35 -4.05 1.21
C GLY A 6 -10.29 -4.54 2.30
N THR A 7 -11.54 -4.81 1.93
CA THR A 7 -12.56 -5.33 2.84
C THR A 7 -12.24 -6.74 3.32
N HIS A 8 -11.72 -7.59 2.42
CA HIS A 8 -11.46 -9.00 2.69
C HIS A 8 -9.99 -9.39 2.59
N THR A 9 -9.17 -8.55 1.95
CA THR A 9 -7.77 -8.85 1.66
C THR A 9 -6.90 -7.63 1.89
N ILE A 10 -5.60 -7.88 2.07
CA ILE A 10 -4.58 -6.84 2.13
C ILE A 10 -3.53 -7.19 1.08
N GLY A 11 -3.37 -6.33 0.08
CA GLY A 11 -2.29 -6.45 -0.89
C GLY A 11 -0.98 -5.94 -0.29
N VAL A 12 0.10 -6.68 -0.50
CA VAL A 12 1.42 -6.36 0.07
C VAL A 12 2.46 -6.27 -1.04
N ALA A 13 3.19 -5.17 -1.05
CA ALA A 13 4.34 -4.95 -1.93
C ALA A 13 5.56 -4.56 -1.10
N ILE A 14 6.73 -4.90 -1.61
CA ILE A 14 8.01 -4.52 -0.99
C ILE A 14 8.88 -3.79 -2.01
N SER A 15 9.76 -2.93 -1.54
CA SER A 15 10.76 -2.29 -2.40
C SER A 15 12.05 -3.09 -2.42
N ASP A 16 12.88 -2.82 -3.43
CA ASP A 16 14.27 -3.25 -3.42
C ASP A 16 15.05 -2.50 -2.32
N GLU A 17 16.29 -2.90 -2.07
CA GLU A 17 17.13 -2.30 -1.04
C GLU A 17 17.41 -0.82 -1.31
N LEU A 18 17.46 -0.43 -2.57
CA LEU A 18 17.74 0.96 -2.99
C LEU A 18 16.50 1.86 -2.94
N GLY A 19 15.31 1.31 -2.72
CA GLY A 19 14.08 2.08 -2.70
C GLY A 19 13.67 2.63 -4.07
N ILE A 20 14.01 1.95 -5.15
CA ILE A 20 13.75 2.39 -6.53
C ILE A 20 12.53 1.71 -7.10
N THR A 21 12.40 0.40 -6.95
CA THR A 21 11.32 -0.39 -7.54
C THR A 21 10.48 -1.10 -6.49
N ALA A 22 9.18 -1.18 -6.75
CA ALA A 22 8.24 -1.93 -5.93
C ALA A 22 7.90 -3.26 -6.62
N GLN A 23 7.80 -4.31 -5.82
CA GLN A 23 7.44 -5.65 -6.28
C GLN A 23 6.31 -6.19 -5.42
N GLY A 24 5.35 -6.88 -6.05
CA GLY A 24 4.27 -7.55 -5.32
C GLY A 24 4.81 -8.72 -4.53
N LEU A 25 4.49 -8.78 -3.25
CA LEU A 25 4.90 -9.89 -2.39
C LEU A 25 3.81 -10.95 -2.29
N LYS A 26 2.65 -10.56 -1.77
CA LYS A 26 1.51 -11.47 -1.61
C LYS A 26 0.23 -10.71 -1.29
N THR A 27 -0.88 -11.43 -1.30
CA THR A 27 -2.17 -10.96 -0.83
C THR A 27 -2.53 -11.71 0.44
N LEU A 28 -2.76 -10.99 1.54
CA LEU A 28 -3.18 -11.57 2.81
C LEU A 28 -4.70 -11.60 2.86
N ARG A 29 -5.26 -12.71 3.31
CA ARG A 29 -6.69 -12.78 3.62
C ARG A 29 -6.91 -12.20 5.02
N ARG A 30 -7.79 -11.23 5.14
CA ARG A 30 -8.10 -10.61 6.43
C ARG A 30 -8.84 -11.59 7.33
N LYS A 31 -8.41 -11.62 8.56
CA LYS A 31 -9.01 -12.43 9.63
C LYS A 31 -9.46 -11.47 10.74
N SER A 32 -8.83 -11.50 11.89
CA SER A 32 -9.01 -10.49 12.92
C SER A 32 -7.93 -9.41 12.77
N MET A 33 -8.16 -8.26 13.37
CA MET A 33 -7.15 -7.19 13.42
C MET A 33 -5.84 -7.70 14.05
N GLU A 34 -5.95 -8.50 15.11
CA GLU A 34 -4.80 -9.06 15.80
C GLU A 34 -3.99 -10.00 14.91
N ASP A 35 -4.66 -10.90 14.18
CA ASP A 35 -3.99 -11.82 13.26
C ASP A 35 -3.35 -11.09 12.08
N ASP A 36 -4.03 -10.09 11.55
CA ASP A 36 -3.50 -9.26 10.46
C ASP A 36 -2.22 -8.54 10.88
N LEU A 37 -2.20 -7.98 12.09
CA LEU A 37 -1.01 -7.32 12.65
C LEU A 37 0.15 -8.29 12.85
N LYS A 38 -0.13 -9.51 13.28
CA LYS A 38 0.90 -10.54 13.45
C LYS A 38 1.53 -10.92 12.11
N GLU A 39 0.72 -11.10 11.07
CA GLU A 39 1.24 -11.40 9.73
C GLU A 39 2.10 -10.27 9.18
N ILE A 40 1.68 -9.04 9.36
CA ILE A 40 2.46 -7.87 8.93
C ILE A 40 3.76 -7.77 9.71
N ALA A 41 3.73 -7.98 11.02
CA ALA A 41 4.93 -8.00 11.86
C ALA A 41 5.94 -9.06 11.40
N THR A 42 5.45 -10.23 11.01
CA THR A 42 6.28 -11.31 10.46
C THR A 42 6.98 -10.86 9.17
N ILE A 43 6.26 -10.21 8.26
CA ILE A 43 6.82 -9.70 7.00
C ILE A 43 7.87 -8.63 7.29
N ILE A 44 7.61 -7.73 8.23
CA ILE A 44 8.55 -6.69 8.64
C ILE A 44 9.88 -7.29 9.08
N GLY A 45 9.83 -8.35 9.88
CA GLY A 45 11.03 -9.04 10.34
C GLY A 45 11.75 -9.79 9.23
N GLN A 46 11.01 -10.46 8.33
CA GLN A 46 11.60 -11.25 7.24
C GLN A 46 12.34 -10.39 6.21
N PHE A 47 11.83 -9.21 5.91
CA PHE A 47 12.34 -8.35 4.83
C PHE A 47 13.02 -7.08 5.32
N ASP A 48 13.24 -6.95 6.63
CA ASP A 48 13.86 -5.78 7.25
C ASP A 48 13.21 -4.47 6.79
N ILE A 49 11.90 -4.40 6.92
CA ILE A 49 11.09 -3.26 6.49
C ILE A 49 11.37 -2.05 7.39
N LYS A 50 11.65 -0.91 6.78
CA LYS A 50 11.97 0.35 7.48
C LYS A 50 10.82 1.34 7.55
N LYS A 51 9.85 1.23 6.64
CA LYS A 51 8.69 2.13 6.55
C LYS A 51 7.52 1.40 5.90
N ILE A 52 6.31 1.76 6.31
CA ILE A 52 5.08 1.25 5.73
C ILE A 52 4.31 2.40 5.08
N VAL A 53 3.85 2.17 3.84
CA VAL A 53 3.02 3.10 3.08
C VAL A 53 1.65 2.46 2.89
N VAL A 54 0.61 3.10 3.43
CA VAL A 54 -0.77 2.62 3.33
C VAL A 54 -1.52 3.49 2.32
N GLY A 55 -2.11 2.87 1.30
CA GLY A 55 -2.92 3.58 0.32
C GLY A 55 -4.21 4.09 0.93
N LEU A 56 -4.53 5.36 0.71
CA LEU A 56 -5.73 6.01 1.22
C LEU A 56 -6.67 6.38 0.07
N PRO A 57 -7.82 5.68 -0.07
CA PRO A 57 -8.76 5.93 -1.17
C PRO A 57 -9.67 7.12 -0.88
N LYS A 58 -9.21 8.33 -1.20
CA LYS A 58 -10.02 9.54 -1.06
C LYS A 58 -11.00 9.71 -2.23
N ASN A 59 -12.11 10.43 -1.98
CA ASN A 59 -13.00 10.86 -3.05
C ASN A 59 -12.28 11.86 -3.98
N MET A 60 -12.78 12.01 -5.19
CA MET A 60 -12.15 12.89 -6.20
C MET A 60 -12.02 14.33 -5.72
N ASN A 61 -12.95 14.80 -4.88
CA ASN A 61 -12.89 16.16 -4.30
C ASN A 61 -12.00 16.28 -3.06
N GLY A 62 -11.27 15.21 -2.69
CA GLY A 62 -10.39 15.20 -1.54
C GLY A 62 -11.04 14.87 -0.20
N THR A 63 -12.34 14.68 -0.15
CA THR A 63 -13.03 14.30 1.08
C THR A 63 -12.80 12.82 1.39
N LEU A 64 -12.90 12.47 2.68
CA LEU A 64 -12.78 11.10 3.15
C LEU A 64 -14.14 10.41 3.08
N GLY A 65 -14.23 9.36 2.28
CA GLY A 65 -15.39 8.47 2.28
C GLY A 65 -15.29 7.41 3.38
N LYS A 66 -16.29 6.57 3.45
CA LYS A 66 -16.36 5.50 4.46
C LYS A 66 -15.17 4.55 4.39
N GLN A 67 -14.74 4.17 3.18
CA GLN A 67 -13.59 3.28 2.99
C GLN A 67 -12.29 3.94 3.48
N ALA A 68 -12.09 5.22 3.21
CA ALA A 68 -10.91 5.95 3.68
C ALA A 68 -10.87 6.03 5.21
N GLU A 69 -12.02 6.24 5.85
CA GLU A 69 -12.11 6.25 7.31
C GLU A 69 -11.74 4.91 7.92
N LEU A 70 -12.20 3.80 7.33
CA LEU A 70 -11.85 2.45 7.77
C LEU A 70 -10.35 2.18 7.63
N VAL A 71 -9.75 2.62 6.53
CA VAL A 71 -8.30 2.49 6.30
C VAL A 71 -7.51 3.29 7.34
N LEU A 72 -7.95 4.51 7.65
CA LEU A 72 -7.28 5.33 8.67
C LEU A 72 -7.37 4.72 10.07
N GLU A 73 -8.49 4.16 10.44
CA GLU A 73 -8.64 3.45 11.72
C GLU A 73 -7.68 2.26 11.79
N TRP A 74 -7.60 1.49 10.71
CA TRP A 74 -6.70 0.34 10.62
C TRP A 74 -5.24 0.79 10.71
N ALA A 75 -4.88 1.88 10.03
CA ALA A 75 -3.54 2.45 10.06
C ALA A 75 -3.15 2.91 11.48
N LYS A 76 -4.08 3.48 12.24
CA LYS A 76 -3.83 3.87 13.64
C LYS A 76 -3.50 2.65 14.51
N VAL A 77 -4.27 1.58 14.36
CA VAL A 77 -4.00 0.33 15.09
C VAL A 77 -2.64 -0.24 14.70
N LEU A 78 -2.29 -0.17 13.43
CA LEU A 78 -0.98 -0.58 12.94
C LEU A 78 0.14 0.26 13.56
N MET A 79 0.00 1.59 13.58
CA MET A 79 0.98 2.50 14.19
C MET A 79 1.22 2.19 15.66
N ASP A 80 0.16 1.89 16.40
CA ASP A 80 0.24 1.58 17.82
C ASP A 80 0.88 0.22 18.11
N GLY A 81 0.70 -0.74 17.20
CA GLY A 81 1.19 -2.11 17.37
C GLY A 81 2.56 -2.41 16.78
N ILE A 82 3.11 -1.51 15.97
CA ILE A 82 4.35 -1.73 15.22
C ILE A 82 5.27 -0.52 15.39
N GLN A 83 6.58 -0.78 15.53
CA GLN A 83 7.58 0.27 15.76
C GLN A 83 8.20 0.83 14.49
N VAL A 84 7.62 0.55 13.33
CA VAL A 84 8.08 1.07 12.03
C VAL A 84 7.19 2.26 11.66
N PRO A 85 7.75 3.36 11.13
CA PRO A 85 6.94 4.50 10.68
C PRO A 85 5.90 4.09 9.64
N VAL A 86 4.67 4.59 9.81
CA VAL A 86 3.56 4.34 8.90
C VAL A 86 3.10 5.67 8.33
N VAL A 87 3.06 5.77 7.00
CA VAL A 87 2.56 6.95 6.29
C VAL A 87 1.41 6.55 5.39
N THR A 88 0.54 7.49 5.04
CA THR A 88 -0.53 7.27 4.08
C THR A 88 -0.16 7.86 2.72
N TRP A 89 -0.65 7.23 1.66
CA TRP A 89 -0.51 7.69 0.29
C TRP A 89 -1.89 7.94 -0.31
N ASP A 90 -2.12 9.14 -0.81
CA ASP A 90 -3.36 9.49 -1.51
C ASP A 90 -3.43 8.76 -2.85
N GLU A 91 -4.31 7.79 -2.99
CA GLU A 91 -4.46 6.97 -4.20
C GLU A 91 -4.88 7.78 -5.43
N ARG A 92 -5.40 8.99 -5.26
CA ARG A 92 -5.69 9.91 -6.38
C ARG A 92 -4.42 10.33 -7.13
N LEU A 93 -3.26 10.23 -6.48
CA LEU A 93 -1.95 10.57 -7.07
C LEU A 93 -1.37 9.43 -7.92
N SER A 94 -2.11 8.34 -8.09
CA SER A 94 -1.67 7.15 -8.81
C SER A 94 -2.77 6.62 -9.72
N THR A 95 -2.44 5.62 -10.53
CA THR A 95 -3.37 4.97 -11.47
C THR A 95 -4.03 3.71 -10.90
N VAL A 96 -4.10 3.58 -9.57
CA VAL A 96 -4.65 2.38 -8.90
C VAL A 96 -6.05 2.03 -9.40
N GLY A 97 -6.96 3.01 -9.43
CA GLY A 97 -8.33 2.79 -9.90
C GLY A 97 -8.40 2.35 -11.35
N ALA A 98 -7.66 3.02 -12.24
CA ALA A 98 -7.62 2.67 -13.65
C ALA A 98 -7.03 1.28 -13.87
N SER A 99 -5.97 0.93 -13.15
CA SER A 99 -5.34 -0.39 -13.24
C SER A 99 -6.28 -1.50 -12.77
N LYS A 100 -7.06 -1.26 -11.71
CA LYS A 100 -8.08 -2.21 -11.24
C LYS A 100 -9.14 -2.47 -12.31
N VAL A 101 -9.63 -1.44 -12.99
CA VAL A 101 -10.61 -1.57 -14.06
C VAL A 101 -10.07 -2.38 -15.25
N LEU A 102 -8.85 -2.10 -15.67
CA LEU A 102 -8.22 -2.82 -16.80
C LEU A 102 -8.01 -4.31 -16.48
N LEU A 103 -7.58 -4.63 -15.27
CA LEU A 103 -7.36 -6.01 -14.84
C LEU A 103 -8.68 -6.79 -14.72
N GLU A 104 -9.75 -6.14 -14.32
CA GLU A 104 -11.08 -6.76 -14.22
C GLU A 104 -11.60 -7.27 -15.56
N ALA A 105 -11.13 -6.69 -16.69
CA ALA A 105 -11.55 -7.11 -18.01
C ALA A 105 -10.89 -8.40 -18.49
N ASP A 106 -9.69 -8.74 -18.01
CA ASP A 106 -8.83 -9.77 -18.61
C ASP A 106 -8.61 -11.04 -17.77
N VAL A 107 -9.02 -11.09 -16.49
CA VAL A 107 -8.65 -12.19 -15.59
C VAL A 107 -9.89 -12.83 -14.96
N SER A 108 -9.84 -14.16 -14.70
CA SER A 108 -10.95 -14.85 -14.02
C SER A 108 -11.21 -14.28 -12.63
N ARG A 109 -12.48 -14.30 -12.21
CA ARG A 109 -12.96 -13.60 -11.02
C ARG A 109 -12.17 -13.88 -9.72
N ARG A 110 -11.70 -15.09 -9.54
CA ARG A 110 -10.98 -15.52 -8.33
C ARG A 110 -9.50 -15.12 -8.34
N LYS A 111 -8.85 -15.29 -9.49
CA LYS A 111 -7.46 -14.86 -9.70
C LYS A 111 -7.38 -13.33 -9.79
N ARG A 112 -8.40 -12.72 -10.36
CA ARG A 112 -8.54 -11.28 -10.56
C ARG A 112 -8.33 -10.50 -9.27
N LYS A 113 -9.03 -10.89 -8.20
CA LYS A 113 -8.98 -10.18 -6.93
C LYS A 113 -7.60 -10.21 -6.28
N LYS A 114 -6.94 -11.37 -6.26
CA LYS A 114 -5.59 -11.51 -5.69
C LYS A 114 -4.55 -10.72 -6.48
N VAL A 115 -4.63 -10.74 -7.79
CA VAL A 115 -3.72 -10.00 -8.69
C VAL A 115 -3.94 -8.49 -8.55
N ILE A 116 -5.21 -8.04 -8.49
CA ILE A 116 -5.57 -6.64 -8.38
C ILE A 116 -5.05 -6.06 -7.06
N ASP A 117 -5.29 -6.72 -5.94
CA ASP A 117 -4.87 -6.23 -4.62
C ASP A 117 -3.34 -6.13 -4.52
N LYS A 118 -2.64 -7.14 -5.02
CA LYS A 118 -1.18 -7.14 -5.05
C LYS A 118 -0.63 -6.05 -5.96
N LEU A 119 -1.21 -5.87 -7.14
CA LEU A 119 -0.80 -4.83 -8.07
C LEU A 119 -1.13 -3.43 -7.56
N ALA A 120 -2.26 -3.25 -6.89
CA ALA A 120 -2.59 -1.98 -6.25
C ALA A 120 -1.55 -1.59 -5.21
N ALA A 121 -1.10 -2.54 -4.40
CA ALA A 121 -0.03 -2.30 -3.43
C ALA A 121 1.29 -1.90 -4.11
N VAL A 122 1.64 -2.52 -5.25
CA VAL A 122 2.80 -2.14 -6.05
C VAL A 122 2.69 -0.70 -6.54
N ILE A 123 1.54 -0.30 -7.08
CA ILE A 123 1.32 1.04 -7.61
C ILE A 123 1.39 2.08 -6.49
N ILE A 124 0.80 1.80 -5.32
CA ILE A 124 0.87 2.66 -4.15
C ILE A 124 2.33 2.88 -3.73
N LEU A 125 3.07 1.81 -3.55
CA LEU A 125 4.46 1.87 -3.12
C LEU A 125 5.33 2.55 -4.17
N GLN A 126 5.19 2.21 -5.44
CA GLN A 126 5.98 2.81 -6.52
C GLN A 126 5.73 4.32 -6.62
N GLY A 127 4.47 4.75 -6.50
CA GLY A 127 4.13 6.18 -6.49
C GLY A 127 4.82 6.93 -5.35
N TYR A 128 4.82 6.35 -4.16
CA TYR A 128 5.50 6.91 -3.01
C TYR A 128 7.02 6.98 -3.23
N LEU A 129 7.63 5.91 -3.71
CA LEU A 129 9.08 5.86 -3.96
C LEU A 129 9.51 6.89 -5.01
N ASP A 130 8.77 7.01 -6.10
CA ASP A 130 9.06 7.96 -7.17
C ASP A 130 8.99 9.41 -6.65
N ARG A 131 7.97 9.73 -5.86
CA ARG A 131 7.81 11.06 -5.30
C ARG A 131 8.91 11.39 -4.29
N SER A 132 9.28 10.43 -3.45
CA SER A 132 10.37 10.61 -2.48
C SER A 132 11.70 10.86 -3.17
N ARG A 133 12.00 10.17 -4.25
CA ARG A 133 13.23 10.39 -5.04
C ARG A 133 13.24 11.76 -5.70
N ARG A 134 12.10 12.21 -6.24
CA ARG A 134 12.00 13.57 -6.84
C ARG A 134 12.26 14.64 -5.79
N ALA A 135 11.64 14.53 -4.62
CA ALA A 135 11.85 15.47 -3.53
C ALA A 135 13.32 15.54 -3.10
N ASN A 136 13.98 14.39 -2.96
CA ASN A 136 15.40 14.32 -2.64
C ASN A 136 16.27 14.93 -3.74
N HIS A 137 15.95 14.68 -5.00
CA HIS A 137 16.67 15.25 -6.14
C HIS A 137 16.56 16.77 -6.17
N GLU A 138 15.36 17.32 -5.96
CA GLU A 138 15.13 18.76 -5.90
C GLU A 138 15.92 19.42 -4.76
N LEU A 139 15.98 18.77 -3.59
CA LEU A 139 16.77 19.25 -2.46
C LEU A 139 18.27 19.34 -2.80
N PHE A 140 18.82 18.33 -3.45
CA PHE A 140 20.21 18.30 -3.83
C PHE A 140 20.56 19.24 -5.01
N SER A 141 19.60 19.47 -5.91
CA SER A 141 19.83 20.35 -7.05
C SER A 141 19.82 21.85 -6.70
N GLN A 142 19.34 22.21 -5.51
CA GLN A 142 19.35 23.59 -5.00
C GLN A 142 20.62 23.98 -4.26
N GLU A 143 21.49 23.03 -4.01
CA GLU A 143 22.79 23.26 -3.44
C GLU A 143 23.86 23.48 -4.54
#